data_95bd94542c3bab68d19d3a838586f7ec
#
_entry.id   95bd94542c3bab68d19d3a838586f7ec
#
_cell.length_a   1.000
_cell.length_b   1.000
_cell.length_c   1.000
_cell.angle_alpha   90.00
_cell.angle_beta   90.00
_cell.angle_gamma   90.00
#
_symmetry.space_group_name_H-M   'P 1'
#
loop_
_entity.id
_entity.type
_entity.pdbx_description
1 polymer ?
#
loop_
_entity_poly.entity_id
_entity_poly.type
_entity_poly.pdbx_seq_one_letter_code
_entity_poly.pdbx_strand_id
1 'polypeptide(L)'
;MFLLLPCAALACGDARDEPPPLDLEGVWTVVGHHTPGVTALSETDAEDWRGQTLRLTPARALSPRAHCDAPGYAPHLVPRDSFLAAEYKLPAGALRRAGLPERVTVLQVSCGGVPWTAMGGRLIGITADRALAPWDGIFFELSRDSDFRAVGQEPGWLLEIRHGRDMLLITDYGADTAVTPVPRAETDSATGARTYHATGARDLRVLIQPTACIDAMSGESYETTVTITLDGRAYHGCGGPLP
;
A
#
# COMPACT_ATOMS: atom_id res chain seq x y z
N MET A 1 5.98 -66.76 -4.19
CA MET A 1 6.10 -65.86 -3.04
C MET A 1 6.19 -64.45 -3.60
N PHE A 2 5.02 -63.80 -3.82
CA PHE A 2 4.94 -62.47 -4.44
C PHE A 2 4.99 -61.41 -3.31
N LEU A 3 6.03 -60.57 -3.31
CA LEU A 3 6.07 -59.40 -2.43
C LEU A 3 5.29 -58.26 -3.06
N LEU A 4 4.22 -57.83 -2.40
CA LEU A 4 3.50 -56.57 -2.64
C LEU A 4 4.20 -55.45 -1.90
N LEU A 5 4.79 -54.47 -2.64
CA LEU A 5 5.20 -53.18 -2.09
C LEU A 5 3.99 -52.26 -1.97
N PRO A 6 3.81 -51.58 -0.84
CA PRO A 6 2.81 -50.53 -0.72
C PRO A 6 3.31 -49.27 -1.40
N CYS A 7 2.50 -48.74 -2.34
CA CYS A 7 2.66 -47.44 -2.95
C CYS A 7 2.29 -46.35 -1.93
N ALA A 8 3.29 -45.61 -1.43
CA ALA A 8 3.06 -44.44 -0.59
C ALA A 8 2.57 -43.30 -1.47
N ALA A 9 1.29 -42.92 -1.32
CA ALA A 9 0.75 -41.72 -1.92
C ALA A 9 1.35 -40.49 -1.24
N LEU A 10 2.27 -39.83 -1.91
CA LEU A 10 2.72 -38.49 -1.56
C LEU A 10 1.55 -37.53 -1.83
N ALA A 11 0.96 -37.01 -0.77
CA ALA A 11 0.02 -35.90 -0.84
C ALA A 11 0.80 -34.65 -1.29
N CYS A 12 0.66 -34.28 -2.58
CA CYS A 12 1.04 -32.96 -3.05
C CYS A 12 0.07 -31.96 -2.42
N GLY A 13 0.48 -31.29 -1.35
CA GLY A 13 -0.22 -30.13 -0.82
C GLY A 13 -0.17 -29.02 -1.89
N ASP A 14 -1.32 -28.46 -2.22
CA ASP A 14 -1.44 -27.33 -3.13
C ASP A 14 -0.67 -26.11 -2.57
N ALA A 15 0.45 -25.77 -3.20
CA ALA A 15 1.27 -24.61 -2.87
C ALA A 15 0.65 -23.26 -3.32
N ARG A 16 -0.68 -23.25 -3.60
CA ARG A 16 -1.36 -22.10 -4.22
C ARG A 16 -2.04 -21.14 -3.26
N ASP A 17 -2.07 -21.42 -1.96
CA ASP A 17 -2.81 -20.63 -0.96
C ASP A 17 -1.94 -19.95 0.10
N GLU A 18 -0.62 -19.95 -0.05
CA GLU A 18 0.24 -19.22 0.88
C GLU A 18 0.36 -17.76 0.42
N PRO A 19 -0.21 -16.79 1.16
CA PRO A 19 -0.01 -15.38 0.84
C PRO A 19 1.48 -15.08 0.84
N PRO A 20 1.96 -14.18 -0.05
CA PRO A 20 3.36 -13.84 -0.13
C PRO A 20 3.86 -13.39 1.25
N PRO A 21 5.10 -13.73 1.61
CA PRO A 21 5.68 -13.26 2.86
C PRO A 21 5.59 -11.74 2.89
N LEU A 22 5.00 -11.19 3.97
CA LEU A 22 4.94 -9.75 4.17
C LEU A 22 6.38 -9.28 4.39
N ASP A 23 7.00 -8.72 3.36
CA ASP A 23 8.25 -8.00 3.51
C ASP A 23 7.95 -6.73 4.30
N LEU A 24 8.61 -6.55 5.42
CA LEU A 24 8.27 -5.54 6.40
C LEU A 24 9.23 -4.37 6.42
N GLU A 25 10.39 -4.53 5.81
CA GLU A 25 11.38 -3.48 5.79
C GLU A 25 10.92 -2.32 4.91
N GLY A 26 11.09 -1.12 5.41
CA GLY A 26 10.81 0.09 4.67
C GLY A 26 9.87 1.06 5.35
N VAL A 27 9.40 2.00 4.56
CA VAL A 27 8.47 3.05 4.99
C VAL A 27 7.08 2.71 4.50
N TRP A 28 6.13 2.78 5.43
CA TRP A 28 4.71 2.61 5.18
C TRP A 28 4.01 3.94 5.43
N THR A 29 3.16 4.37 4.51
CA THR A 29 2.37 5.61 4.64
C THR A 29 0.92 5.25 4.92
N VAL A 30 0.30 5.94 5.88
CA VAL A 30 -1.15 5.86 6.11
C VAL A 30 -1.88 6.52 4.95
N VAL A 31 -2.63 5.74 4.18
CA VAL A 31 -3.36 6.20 2.98
C VAL A 31 -4.87 6.25 3.18
N GLY A 32 -5.37 5.70 4.28
CA GLY A 32 -6.78 5.66 4.61
C GLY A 32 -7.05 4.93 5.92
N HIS A 33 -8.33 4.75 6.24
CA HIS A 33 -8.73 3.98 7.41
C HIS A 33 -10.11 3.34 7.23
N HIS A 34 -10.40 2.37 8.09
CA HIS A 34 -11.70 1.68 8.17
C HIS A 34 -12.13 1.61 9.63
N THR A 35 -13.41 1.85 9.89
CA THR A 35 -14.05 1.78 11.21
C THR A 35 -15.11 0.67 11.25
N PRO A 36 -14.71 -0.62 11.25
CA PRO A 36 -15.67 -1.73 11.14
C PRO A 36 -16.48 -1.99 12.41
N GLY A 37 -16.16 -1.35 13.53
CA GLY A 37 -16.75 -1.55 14.83
C GLY A 37 -16.71 -0.31 15.71
N VAL A 38 -16.69 -0.52 17.03
CA VAL A 38 -16.54 0.57 17.99
C VAL A 38 -15.07 1.04 18.01
N THR A 39 -14.86 2.35 17.97
CA THR A 39 -13.54 2.98 18.01
C THR A 39 -13.43 3.96 19.17
N ALA A 40 -12.23 4.12 19.73
CA ALA A 40 -11.89 5.14 20.70
C ALA A 40 -11.51 6.47 20.03
N LEU A 41 -11.16 6.46 18.74
CA LEU A 41 -10.83 7.65 17.96
C LEU A 41 -12.07 8.17 17.23
N SER A 42 -12.18 9.50 17.12
CA SER A 42 -13.13 10.13 16.21
C SER A 42 -12.68 9.97 14.74
N GLU A 43 -13.60 10.19 13.80
CA GLU A 43 -13.29 10.21 12.36
C GLU A 43 -12.25 11.28 12.02
N THR A 44 -12.34 12.46 12.64
CA THR A 44 -11.36 13.54 12.46
C THR A 44 -9.98 13.14 12.96
N ASP A 45 -9.89 12.54 14.15
CA ASP A 45 -8.60 12.08 14.68
C ASP A 45 -7.99 10.97 13.81
N ALA A 46 -8.82 10.12 13.22
CA ALA A 46 -8.37 9.08 12.31
C ALA A 46 -7.85 9.67 10.99
N GLU A 47 -8.52 10.69 10.45
CA GLU A 47 -8.08 11.36 9.22
C GLU A 47 -6.76 12.12 9.41
N ASP A 48 -6.45 12.65 10.61
CA ASP A 48 -5.18 13.31 10.93
C ASP A 48 -3.95 12.37 10.83
N TRP A 49 -4.20 11.06 10.80
CA TRP A 49 -3.13 10.08 10.57
C TRP A 49 -2.77 9.91 9.10
N ARG A 50 -3.62 10.36 8.18
CA ARG A 50 -3.36 10.26 6.75
C ARG A 50 -2.07 10.99 6.38
N GLY A 51 -1.21 10.35 5.60
CA GLY A 51 0.14 10.85 5.24
C GLY A 51 1.20 10.67 6.34
N GLN A 52 0.84 10.21 7.53
CA GLN A 52 1.82 9.83 8.55
C GLN A 52 2.54 8.54 8.14
N THR A 53 3.78 8.38 8.60
CA THR A 53 4.62 7.24 8.20
C THR A 53 4.95 6.33 9.36
N LEU A 54 5.02 5.04 9.06
CA LEU A 54 5.55 3.98 9.90
C LEU A 54 6.82 3.45 9.21
N ARG A 55 7.95 3.41 9.93
CA ARG A 55 9.19 2.83 9.40
C ARG A 55 9.53 1.58 10.19
N LEU A 56 9.72 0.48 9.48
CA LEU A 56 10.09 -0.81 10.05
C LEU A 56 11.44 -1.25 9.47
N THR A 57 12.39 -1.54 10.34
CA THR A 57 13.70 -2.08 10.00
C THR A 57 14.10 -3.12 11.04
N PRO A 58 15.09 -4.00 10.79
CA PRO A 58 15.58 -4.93 11.79
C PRO A 58 16.12 -4.23 13.06
N ALA A 59 16.65 -3.01 12.90
CA ALA A 59 17.24 -2.25 14.01
C ALA A 59 16.22 -1.40 14.75
N ARG A 60 15.14 -0.96 14.10
CA ARG A 60 14.22 0.02 14.68
C ARG A 60 12.83 -0.02 14.06
N ALA A 61 11.80 0.09 14.89
CA ALA A 61 10.44 0.40 14.47
C ALA A 61 10.08 1.83 14.91
N LEU A 62 9.60 2.65 13.99
CA LEU A 62 9.19 4.03 14.23
C LEU A 62 7.74 4.21 13.81
N SER A 63 6.94 4.79 14.67
CA SER A 63 5.59 5.26 14.40
C SER A 63 5.54 6.76 14.72
N PRO A 64 4.52 7.52 14.26
CA PRO A 64 4.45 8.96 14.50
C PRO A 64 4.55 9.38 15.97
N ARG A 65 4.16 8.51 16.90
CA ARG A 65 4.11 8.81 18.34
C ARG A 65 4.93 7.86 19.22
N ALA A 66 5.65 6.90 18.61
CA ALA A 66 6.41 5.91 19.37
C ALA A 66 7.59 5.36 18.57
N HIS A 67 8.59 4.87 19.28
CA HIS A 67 9.71 4.15 18.68
C HIS A 67 10.02 2.89 19.48
N CYS A 68 10.67 1.95 18.84
CA CYS A 68 11.19 0.74 19.43
C CYS A 68 12.57 0.45 18.84
N ASP A 69 13.57 0.37 19.68
CA ASP A 69 14.91 -0.08 19.28
C ASP A 69 14.98 -1.61 19.38
N ALA A 70 15.61 -2.25 18.40
CA ALA A 70 15.73 -3.69 18.26
C ALA A 70 14.36 -4.43 18.37
N PRO A 71 13.38 -4.11 17.49
CA PRO A 71 12.09 -4.76 17.49
C PRO A 71 12.18 -6.24 17.12
N GLY A 72 11.33 -7.06 17.71
CA GLY A 72 11.09 -8.43 17.26
C GLY A 72 9.87 -8.46 16.32
N TYR A 73 9.96 -9.28 15.29
CA TYR A 73 8.90 -9.46 14.28
C TYR A 73 8.48 -10.93 14.23
N ALA A 74 7.19 -11.20 14.48
CA ALA A 74 6.65 -12.55 14.47
C ALA A 74 5.46 -12.63 13.49
N PRO A 75 5.65 -13.14 12.26
CA PRO A 75 4.58 -13.35 11.32
C PRO A 75 3.79 -14.63 11.64
N HIS A 76 2.46 -14.57 11.51
CA HIS A 76 1.55 -15.69 11.67
C HIS A 76 0.53 -15.72 10.54
N LEU A 77 0.37 -16.85 9.86
CA LEU A 77 -0.65 -17.04 8.85
C LEU A 77 -1.92 -17.59 9.53
N VAL A 78 -3.03 -16.85 9.44
CA VAL A 78 -4.29 -17.18 10.13
C VAL A 78 -5.50 -17.01 9.20
N PRO A 79 -6.61 -17.76 9.44
CA PRO A 79 -7.88 -17.48 8.75
C PRO A 79 -8.41 -16.11 9.17
N ARG A 80 -8.68 -15.21 8.19
CA ARG A 80 -9.10 -13.83 8.42
C ARG A 80 -10.29 -13.70 9.36
N ASP A 81 -11.41 -14.37 9.05
CA ASP A 81 -12.67 -14.17 9.79
C ASP A 81 -12.57 -14.66 11.24
N SER A 82 -11.88 -15.79 11.47
CA SER A 82 -11.64 -16.31 12.83
C SER A 82 -10.73 -15.36 13.63
N PHE A 83 -9.68 -14.85 13.01
CA PHE A 83 -8.76 -13.89 13.63
C PHE A 83 -9.48 -12.57 13.98
N LEU A 84 -10.23 -11.99 13.05
CA LEU A 84 -10.95 -10.73 13.28
C LEU A 84 -12.05 -10.89 14.34
N ALA A 85 -12.74 -12.03 14.38
CA ALA A 85 -13.73 -12.31 15.41
C ALA A 85 -13.10 -12.50 16.81
N ALA A 86 -11.99 -13.20 16.90
CA ALA A 86 -11.30 -13.46 18.17
C ALA A 86 -10.70 -12.19 18.77
N GLU A 87 -9.93 -11.44 17.97
CA GLU A 87 -9.13 -10.30 18.43
C GLU A 87 -9.94 -8.98 18.49
N TYR A 88 -10.84 -8.76 17.52
CA TYR A 88 -11.51 -7.46 17.37
C TYR A 88 -13.03 -7.54 17.50
N LYS A 89 -13.60 -8.73 17.75
CA LYS A 89 -15.06 -8.96 17.87
C LYS A 89 -15.84 -8.58 16.61
N LEU A 90 -15.20 -8.66 15.44
CA LEU A 90 -15.81 -8.30 14.17
C LEU A 90 -16.56 -9.48 13.56
N PRO A 91 -17.70 -9.25 12.87
CA PRO A 91 -18.45 -10.30 12.19
C PRO A 91 -17.67 -10.85 10.99
N ALA A 92 -18.03 -12.08 10.57
CA ALA A 92 -17.49 -12.66 9.35
C ALA A 92 -17.71 -11.75 8.14
N GLY A 93 -16.67 -11.62 7.32
CA GLY A 93 -16.70 -10.73 6.16
C GLY A 93 -16.45 -9.26 6.44
N ALA A 94 -16.22 -8.86 7.70
CA ALA A 94 -15.72 -7.53 8.01
C ALA A 94 -14.41 -7.28 7.22
N LEU A 95 -14.22 -6.04 6.79
CA LEU A 95 -13.02 -5.60 6.04
C LEU A 95 -12.79 -6.31 4.68
N ARG A 96 -13.78 -7.04 4.14
CA ARG A 96 -13.66 -7.59 2.76
C ARG A 96 -13.41 -6.49 1.74
N ARG A 97 -14.06 -5.33 1.90
CA ARG A 97 -13.89 -4.17 1.01
C ARG A 97 -12.49 -3.55 1.10
N ALA A 98 -11.77 -3.77 2.19
CA ALA A 98 -10.35 -3.39 2.31
C ALA A 98 -9.42 -4.30 1.49
N GLY A 99 -9.95 -5.40 0.93
CA GLY A 99 -9.18 -6.31 0.08
C GLY A 99 -8.45 -7.41 0.84
N LEU A 100 -8.78 -7.66 2.11
CA LEU A 100 -8.16 -8.74 2.88
C LEU A 100 -8.49 -10.12 2.27
N PRO A 101 -7.48 -10.97 2.00
CA PRO A 101 -7.69 -12.35 1.54
C PRO A 101 -8.33 -13.23 2.62
N GLU A 102 -8.73 -14.46 2.29
CA GLU A 102 -9.33 -15.40 3.25
C GLU A 102 -8.35 -15.85 4.33
N ARG A 103 -7.08 -15.96 3.99
CA ARG A 103 -5.98 -16.16 4.92
C ARG A 103 -5.10 -14.92 4.89
N VAL A 104 -4.72 -14.43 6.07
CA VAL A 104 -3.93 -13.23 6.22
C VAL A 104 -2.64 -13.52 6.98
N THR A 105 -1.55 -12.91 6.55
CA THR A 105 -0.35 -12.83 7.38
C THR A 105 -0.54 -11.71 8.38
N VAL A 106 -0.53 -12.06 9.66
CA VAL A 106 -0.54 -11.10 10.77
C VAL A 106 0.87 -11.02 11.31
N LEU A 107 1.46 -9.83 11.26
CA LEU A 107 2.72 -9.56 11.92
C LEU A 107 2.46 -9.00 13.31
N GLN A 108 3.04 -9.59 14.33
CA GLN A 108 3.14 -9.02 15.65
C GLN A 108 4.53 -8.41 15.83
N VAL A 109 4.56 -7.11 16.15
CA VAL A 109 5.78 -6.41 16.54
C VAL A 109 5.91 -6.44 18.06
N SER A 110 7.10 -6.73 18.56
CA SER A 110 7.44 -6.68 19.98
C SER A 110 8.58 -5.70 20.23
N CYS A 111 8.59 -5.10 21.41
CA CYS A 111 9.63 -4.20 21.86
C CYS A 111 10.10 -4.64 23.25
N GLY A 112 11.39 -4.97 23.38
CA GLY A 112 11.90 -5.51 24.65
C GLY A 112 11.24 -6.83 25.08
N GLY A 113 10.77 -7.64 24.13
CA GLY A 113 10.13 -8.94 24.36
C GLY A 113 8.64 -8.88 24.71
N VAL A 114 8.03 -7.68 24.76
CA VAL A 114 6.59 -7.50 24.97
C VAL A 114 5.91 -6.95 23.70
N PRO A 115 4.61 -7.24 23.46
CA PRO A 115 3.90 -6.67 22.32
C PRO A 115 4.01 -5.14 22.30
N TRP A 116 4.38 -4.59 21.13
CA TRP A 116 4.41 -3.14 20.96
C TRP A 116 2.98 -2.63 20.77
N THR A 117 2.54 -1.71 21.62
CA THR A 117 1.14 -1.26 21.67
C THR A 117 0.88 -0.02 20.83
N ALA A 118 1.92 0.57 20.21
CA ALA A 118 1.74 1.70 19.29
C ALA A 118 1.07 1.27 17.98
N MET A 119 0.58 2.24 17.22
CA MET A 119 0.14 2.02 15.83
C MET A 119 1.30 1.39 15.03
N GLY A 120 1.03 0.30 14.35
CA GLY A 120 2.07 -0.51 13.70
C GLY A 120 2.63 -1.66 14.55
N GLY A 121 2.20 -1.79 15.81
CA GLY A 121 2.55 -2.95 16.67
C GLY A 121 1.93 -4.27 16.19
N ARG A 122 0.91 -4.17 15.34
CA ARG A 122 0.33 -5.29 14.58
C ARG A 122 0.04 -4.85 13.16
N LEU A 123 0.41 -5.65 12.18
CA LEU A 123 0.08 -5.43 10.78
C LEU A 123 -0.65 -6.66 10.22
N ILE A 124 -1.67 -6.43 9.40
CA ILE A 124 -2.44 -7.46 8.70
C ILE A 124 -2.19 -7.27 7.21
N GLY A 125 -1.48 -8.20 6.58
CA GLY A 125 -1.10 -8.11 5.16
C GLY A 125 -2.32 -8.21 4.24
N ILE A 126 -2.35 -7.34 3.23
CA ILE A 126 -3.28 -7.39 2.10
C ILE A 126 -2.52 -7.90 0.87
N THR A 127 -1.42 -7.22 0.54
CA THR A 127 -0.47 -7.56 -0.54
C THR A 127 0.95 -7.31 -0.02
N ALA A 128 1.98 -7.48 -0.85
CA ALA A 128 3.36 -7.20 -0.46
C ALA A 128 3.61 -5.72 -0.11
N ASP A 129 2.79 -4.82 -0.65
CA ASP A 129 2.92 -3.37 -0.55
C ASP A 129 1.75 -2.70 0.20
N ARG A 130 0.77 -3.48 0.68
CA ARG A 130 -0.40 -2.99 1.41
C ARG A 130 -0.70 -3.81 2.65
N ALA A 131 -1.04 -3.12 3.72
CA ALA A 131 -1.41 -3.74 5.00
C ALA A 131 -2.47 -2.91 5.74
N LEU A 132 -3.07 -3.51 6.76
CA LEU A 132 -3.84 -2.78 7.77
C LEU A 132 -3.07 -2.76 9.09
N ALA A 133 -3.07 -1.60 9.77
CA ALA A 133 -2.56 -1.45 11.13
C ALA A 133 -3.74 -1.16 12.07
N PRO A 134 -4.21 -2.16 12.83
CA PRO A 134 -5.26 -1.95 13.83
C PRO A 134 -4.73 -1.14 15.01
N TRP A 135 -5.42 -0.07 15.37
CA TRP A 135 -5.12 0.72 16.55
C TRP A 135 -6.37 1.47 17.03
N ASP A 136 -6.69 1.38 18.33
CA ASP A 136 -7.83 2.02 19.00
C ASP A 136 -9.20 1.82 18.28
N GLY A 137 -9.40 0.61 17.70
CA GLY A 137 -10.63 0.26 16.99
C GLY A 137 -10.67 0.70 15.52
N ILE A 138 -9.69 1.48 15.08
CA ILE A 138 -9.48 1.88 13.68
C ILE A 138 -8.54 0.88 13.01
N PHE A 139 -8.75 0.59 11.74
CA PHE A 139 -7.84 -0.17 10.88
C PHE A 139 -7.26 0.78 9.84
N PHE A 140 -6.08 1.33 10.14
CA PHE A 140 -5.38 2.21 9.23
C PHE A 140 -4.87 1.42 8.03
N GLU A 141 -5.17 1.91 6.83
CA GLU A 141 -4.65 1.36 5.59
C GLU A 141 -3.27 1.93 5.33
N LEU A 142 -2.29 1.04 5.18
CA LEU A 142 -0.90 1.35 4.92
C LEU A 142 -0.53 0.99 3.50
N SER A 143 0.23 1.85 2.84
CA SER A 143 0.87 1.61 1.54
C SER A 143 2.38 1.82 1.66
N ARG A 144 3.15 1.03 0.90
CA ARG A 144 4.60 1.20 0.72
C ARG A 144 4.94 2.06 -0.49
N ASP A 145 3.94 2.49 -1.24
CA ASP A 145 4.17 3.36 -2.38
C ASP A 145 4.89 4.64 -1.94
N SER A 146 6.02 4.92 -2.56
CA SER A 146 6.74 6.17 -2.40
C SER A 146 5.97 7.30 -3.07
N ASP A 147 6.14 8.54 -2.58
CA ASP A 147 5.72 9.71 -3.33
C ASP A 147 6.38 9.68 -4.72
N PHE A 148 5.68 10.19 -5.71
CA PHE A 148 6.08 10.08 -7.10
C PHE A 148 6.01 11.44 -7.78
N ARG A 149 7.00 11.75 -8.62
CA ARG A 149 7.00 12.94 -9.46
C ARG A 149 7.20 12.56 -10.92
N ALA A 150 6.47 13.24 -11.81
CA ALA A 150 6.66 13.14 -13.24
C ALA A 150 6.59 14.51 -13.90
N VAL A 151 7.27 14.63 -15.01
CA VAL A 151 7.36 15.86 -15.82
C VAL A 151 7.22 15.56 -17.29
N GLY A 152 6.73 16.55 -18.04
CA GLY A 152 6.74 16.55 -19.49
C GLY A 152 6.85 17.97 -20.02
N GLN A 153 7.30 18.11 -21.26
CA GLN A 153 7.80 19.39 -21.77
C GLN A 153 6.91 20.06 -22.81
N GLU A 154 6.10 19.31 -23.56
CA GLU A 154 5.32 19.89 -24.66
C GLU A 154 3.87 19.36 -24.67
N PRO A 155 2.96 20.12 -24.06
CA PRO A 155 3.15 21.32 -23.24
C PRO A 155 3.78 20.99 -21.90
N GLY A 156 4.46 21.96 -21.25
CA GLY A 156 5.07 21.75 -19.94
C GLY A 156 4.06 21.39 -18.87
N TRP A 157 4.31 20.31 -18.14
CA TRP A 157 3.47 19.85 -17.02
C TRP A 157 4.31 19.20 -15.92
N LEU A 158 3.75 19.19 -14.71
CA LEU A 158 4.27 18.54 -13.52
C LEU A 158 3.15 17.74 -12.85
N LEU A 159 3.42 16.48 -12.52
CA LEU A 159 2.59 15.66 -11.65
C LEU A 159 3.34 15.35 -10.35
N GLU A 160 2.66 15.49 -9.22
CA GLU A 160 3.08 14.92 -7.93
C GLU A 160 1.98 14.04 -7.38
N ILE A 161 2.32 12.77 -7.04
CA ILE A 161 1.46 11.86 -6.29
C ILE A 161 2.05 11.78 -4.89
N ARG A 162 1.35 12.37 -3.92
CA ARG A 162 1.75 12.38 -2.50
C ARG A 162 0.85 11.42 -1.75
N HIS A 163 1.29 10.17 -1.58
CA HIS A 163 0.49 9.10 -1.00
C HIS A 163 -0.02 9.49 0.40
N GLY A 164 -1.31 9.23 0.63
CA GLY A 164 -2.00 9.64 1.85
C GLY A 164 -2.40 11.13 1.89
N ARG A 165 -2.11 11.91 0.85
CA ARG A 165 -2.45 13.33 0.73
C ARG A 165 -3.28 13.60 -0.50
N ASP A 166 -2.62 13.95 -1.60
CA ASP A 166 -3.24 14.37 -2.84
C ASP A 166 -2.39 14.03 -4.06
N MET A 167 -3.01 14.12 -5.20
CA MET A 167 -2.39 14.10 -6.50
C MET A 167 -2.55 15.49 -7.11
N LEU A 168 -1.42 16.17 -7.32
CA LEU A 168 -1.34 17.51 -7.90
C LEU A 168 -0.85 17.40 -9.34
N LEU A 169 -1.63 17.91 -10.27
CA LEU A 169 -1.24 18.07 -11.67
C LEU A 169 -1.26 19.55 -12.04
N ILE A 170 -0.13 20.05 -12.53
CA ILE A 170 0.01 21.39 -13.09
C ILE A 170 0.29 21.23 -14.58
N THR A 171 -0.47 21.89 -15.45
CA THR A 171 -0.33 21.79 -16.91
C THR A 171 -0.14 23.15 -17.55
N ASP A 172 0.23 23.13 -18.83
CA ASP A 172 0.35 24.30 -19.68
C ASP A 172 1.26 25.39 -19.04
N TYR A 173 2.43 24.98 -18.54
CA TYR A 173 3.41 25.86 -17.90
C TYR A 173 2.88 26.59 -16.66
N GLY A 174 1.93 25.99 -15.93
CA GLY A 174 1.34 26.57 -14.72
C GLY A 174 0.00 27.28 -14.95
N ALA A 175 -0.54 27.27 -16.17
CA ALA A 175 -1.78 27.94 -16.47
C ALA A 175 -3.04 27.18 -15.96
N ASP A 176 -2.96 25.85 -15.77
CA ASP A 176 -4.05 25.03 -15.23
C ASP A 176 -3.53 24.10 -14.11
N THR A 177 -4.35 23.89 -13.09
CA THR A 177 -4.01 23.06 -11.93
C THR A 177 -5.20 22.20 -11.55
N ALA A 178 -4.95 20.89 -11.38
CA ALA A 178 -5.89 19.93 -10.83
C ALA A 178 -5.33 19.33 -9.56
N VAL A 179 -6.14 19.31 -8.50
CA VAL A 179 -5.82 18.65 -7.22
C VAL A 179 -6.94 17.69 -6.89
N THR A 180 -6.58 16.45 -6.54
CA THR A 180 -7.54 15.40 -6.19
C THR A 180 -6.96 14.49 -5.12
N PRO A 181 -7.77 13.86 -4.25
CA PRO A 181 -7.27 12.77 -3.41
C PRO A 181 -6.62 11.69 -4.28
N VAL A 182 -5.55 11.05 -3.78
CA VAL A 182 -4.91 9.94 -4.49
C VAL A 182 -5.88 8.76 -4.53
N PRO A 183 -6.39 8.36 -5.72
CA PRO A 183 -7.22 7.17 -5.82
C PRO A 183 -6.36 5.91 -5.64
N ARG A 184 -7.01 4.79 -5.36
CA ARG A 184 -6.33 3.50 -5.35
C ARG A 184 -5.78 3.19 -6.75
N ALA A 185 -4.50 2.85 -6.82
CA ALA A 185 -3.90 2.39 -8.06
C ALA A 185 -4.43 0.99 -8.47
N GLU A 186 -4.74 0.82 -9.75
CA GLU A 186 -4.91 -0.48 -10.38
C GLU A 186 -3.57 -0.90 -10.96
N THR A 187 -3.06 -2.07 -10.56
CA THR A 187 -1.78 -2.60 -11.07
C THR A 187 -2.03 -3.76 -12.01
N ASP A 188 -1.51 -3.66 -13.21
CA ASP A 188 -1.46 -4.76 -14.16
C ASP A 188 -0.32 -5.71 -13.75
N SER A 189 -0.68 -6.91 -13.32
CA SER A 189 0.28 -7.92 -12.85
C SER A 189 1.22 -8.45 -13.93
N ALA A 190 0.86 -8.34 -15.21
CA ALA A 190 1.68 -8.83 -16.32
C ALA A 190 2.76 -7.82 -16.71
N THR A 191 2.47 -6.53 -16.64
CA THR A 191 3.35 -5.44 -17.07
C THR A 191 3.94 -4.64 -15.93
N GLY A 192 3.36 -4.71 -14.72
CA GLY A 192 3.70 -3.84 -13.59
C GLY A 192 3.20 -2.40 -13.75
N ALA A 193 2.44 -2.11 -14.81
CA ALA A 193 1.88 -0.78 -15.03
C ALA A 193 0.87 -0.43 -13.94
N ARG A 194 0.89 0.82 -13.46
CA ARG A 194 -0.03 1.34 -12.46
C ARG A 194 -0.92 2.42 -13.08
N THR A 195 -2.23 2.33 -12.83
CA THR A 195 -3.21 3.32 -13.28
C THR A 195 -3.90 3.92 -12.06
N TYR A 196 -3.88 5.24 -11.98
CA TYR A 196 -4.70 6.02 -11.05
C TYR A 196 -5.82 6.68 -11.85
N HIS A 197 -7.06 6.59 -11.36
CA HIS A 197 -8.20 7.21 -12.00
C HIS A 197 -9.05 7.97 -10.96
N ALA A 198 -8.94 9.28 -10.97
CA ALA A 198 -9.73 10.17 -10.14
C ALA A 198 -10.88 10.76 -10.99
N THR A 199 -12.10 10.58 -10.51
CA THR A 199 -13.32 11.13 -11.10
C THR A 199 -13.95 12.13 -10.12
N GLY A 200 -14.50 13.23 -10.64
CA GLY A 200 -15.11 14.26 -9.80
C GLY A 200 -15.26 15.56 -10.57
N ALA A 201 -14.72 16.66 -10.04
CA ALA A 201 -14.71 17.95 -10.74
C ALA A 201 -13.90 17.91 -12.04
N ARG A 202 -12.88 17.08 -12.10
CA ARG A 202 -12.05 16.79 -13.28
C ARG A 202 -11.97 15.27 -13.46
N ASP A 203 -11.83 14.81 -14.70
CA ASP A 203 -11.51 13.41 -15.02
C ASP A 203 -10.01 13.30 -15.26
N LEU A 204 -9.29 12.77 -14.26
CA LEU A 204 -7.84 12.65 -14.28
C LEU A 204 -7.42 11.18 -14.24
N ARG A 205 -6.79 10.71 -15.31
CA ARG A 205 -6.20 9.38 -15.40
C ARG A 205 -4.68 9.49 -15.54
N VAL A 206 -3.95 8.74 -14.73
CA VAL A 206 -2.49 8.66 -14.76
C VAL A 206 -2.10 7.21 -14.97
N LEU A 207 -1.39 6.92 -16.04
CA LEU A 207 -0.78 5.63 -16.33
C LEU A 207 0.73 5.74 -16.15
N ILE A 208 1.30 4.94 -15.25
CA ILE A 208 2.74 4.82 -15.00
C ILE A 208 3.19 3.45 -15.49
N GLN A 209 4.09 3.42 -16.45
CA GLN A 209 4.63 2.18 -17.01
C GLN A 209 6.09 2.04 -16.61
N PRO A 210 6.55 0.85 -16.14
CA PRO A 210 7.95 0.59 -15.78
C PRO A 210 8.82 0.43 -17.04
N THR A 211 8.87 1.49 -17.82
CA THR A 211 9.64 1.59 -19.07
C THR A 211 10.55 2.80 -18.96
N ALA A 212 11.85 2.60 -19.11
CA ALA A 212 12.83 3.67 -19.05
C ALA A 212 12.46 4.82 -20.00
N CYS A 213 12.64 6.03 -19.53
CA CYS A 213 12.27 7.27 -20.18
C CYS A 213 13.41 8.28 -20.05
N ILE A 214 13.69 9.03 -21.10
CA ILE A 214 14.67 10.11 -21.08
C ILE A 214 13.91 11.42 -21.36
N ASP A 215 14.00 12.37 -20.44
CA ASP A 215 13.46 13.71 -20.66
C ASP A 215 14.22 14.39 -21.80
N ALA A 216 13.51 14.76 -22.85
CA ALA A 216 14.11 15.27 -24.08
C ALA A 216 14.78 16.64 -23.92
N MET A 217 14.43 17.41 -22.87
CA MET A 217 15.00 18.73 -22.65
C MET A 217 16.18 18.72 -21.65
N SER A 218 16.03 18.00 -20.53
CA SER A 218 17.08 17.92 -19.52
C SER A 218 18.12 16.83 -19.82
N GLY A 219 17.76 15.81 -20.60
CA GLY A 219 18.55 14.59 -20.79
C GLY A 219 18.54 13.67 -19.57
N GLU A 220 17.72 13.97 -18.56
CA GLU A 220 17.61 13.16 -17.34
C GLU A 220 16.91 11.85 -17.63
N SER A 221 17.43 10.77 -17.05
CA SER A 221 16.88 9.41 -17.19
C SER A 221 15.99 9.07 -16.02
N TYR A 222 14.81 8.54 -16.31
CA TYR A 222 13.81 8.09 -15.35
C TYR A 222 13.50 6.60 -15.56
N GLU A 223 13.04 5.95 -14.51
CA GLU A 223 12.69 4.52 -14.57
C GLU A 223 11.32 4.25 -15.22
N THR A 224 10.48 5.28 -15.34
CA THR A 224 9.11 5.12 -15.82
C THR A 224 8.70 6.14 -16.88
N THR A 225 7.88 5.67 -17.82
CA THR A 225 7.13 6.50 -18.74
C THR A 225 5.76 6.80 -18.13
N VAL A 226 5.30 8.04 -18.24
CA VAL A 226 4.04 8.50 -17.68
C VAL A 226 3.14 9.06 -18.77
N THR A 227 1.89 8.59 -18.80
CA THR A 227 0.82 9.14 -19.63
C THR A 227 -0.29 9.66 -18.73
N ILE A 228 -0.66 10.92 -18.91
CA ILE A 228 -1.74 11.55 -18.18
C ILE A 228 -2.86 11.87 -19.16
N THR A 229 -4.11 11.64 -18.76
CA THR A 229 -5.29 12.15 -19.47
C THR A 229 -6.08 13.02 -18.50
N LEU A 230 -6.22 14.30 -18.81
CA LEU A 230 -7.03 15.25 -18.06
C LEU A 230 -8.17 15.76 -18.96
N ASP A 231 -9.41 15.44 -18.58
CA ASP A 231 -10.61 15.83 -19.33
C ASP A 231 -10.53 15.50 -20.84
N GLY A 232 -9.93 14.33 -21.15
CA GLY A 232 -9.74 13.85 -22.53
C GLY A 232 -8.48 14.35 -23.25
N ARG A 233 -7.72 15.30 -22.67
CA ARG A 233 -6.44 15.75 -23.23
C ARG A 233 -5.28 14.90 -22.67
N ALA A 234 -4.43 14.39 -23.55
CA ALA A 234 -3.30 13.56 -23.19
C ALA A 234 -2.00 14.36 -23.05
N TYR A 235 -1.18 13.94 -22.07
CA TYR A 235 0.16 14.45 -21.79
C TYR A 235 1.11 13.26 -21.60
N HIS A 236 2.34 13.38 -22.09
CA HIS A 236 3.35 12.32 -22.02
C HIS A 236 4.64 12.86 -21.42
N GLY A 237 5.33 12.02 -20.67
CA GLY A 237 6.62 12.39 -20.07
C GLY A 237 7.22 11.27 -19.25
N CYS A 238 8.14 11.63 -18.38
CA CYS A 238 8.96 10.75 -17.57
C CYS A 238 8.73 10.98 -16.10
N GLY A 239 8.96 9.95 -15.26
CA GLY A 239 8.83 10.11 -13.82
C GLY A 239 9.55 9.03 -13.03
N GLY A 240 9.58 9.24 -11.71
CA GLY A 240 10.18 8.32 -10.76
C GLY A 240 9.72 8.57 -9.34
N PRO A 241 10.01 7.62 -8.42
CA PRO A 241 9.73 7.80 -7.00
C PRO A 241 10.55 8.98 -6.46
N LEU A 242 9.96 9.74 -5.55
CA LEU A 242 10.68 10.73 -4.75
C LEU A 242 11.45 10.01 -3.64
N PRO A 243 12.68 10.45 -3.31
CA PRO A 243 13.50 9.87 -2.27
C PRO A 243 12.94 10.06 -0.86
#